data_bc11d87b43b6f0d23b9d2d4eb1b1c60d
#
_entry.id   bc11d87b43b6f0d23b9d2d4eb1b1c60d
#
_cell.length_a   1.000
_cell.length_b   1.000
_cell.length_c   1.000
_cell.angle_alpha   90.00
_cell.angle_beta   90.00
_cell.angle_gamma   90.00
#
_symmetry.space_group_name_H-M   'P 1'
#
loop_
_entity.id
_entity.type
_entity.pdbx_description
1 polymer ?
#
loop_
_entity_poly.entity_id
_entity_poly.type
_entity_poly.pdbx_seq_one_letter_code
_entity_poly.pdbx_strand_id
1 'polypeptide(L)'
;PYRRQRQMCIRDRWSANLYLSMSYFFAAKGYEGFASWMKAQAHEESDHADVLAQYVMKRGGQAKVGAVDAVPQEWASPLDVFEHVYKHECHVSELIDKLVDVASAEKDKASQDFLWGFVREQVEEEATVQGILDKIKLGGDVALYHLDIQLGARK
;
A
#
# COMPACT_ATOMS: atom_id res chain seq x y z
N PRO A 1 7.24 -21.18 9.60
CA PRO A 1 7.42 -20.60 8.28
C PRO A 1 6.40 -19.50 7.98
N TYR A 2 5.09 -19.68 8.36
CA TYR A 2 4.01 -18.74 7.98
C TYR A 2 3.75 -17.61 8.99
N ARG A 3 4.52 -17.50 10.06
CA ARG A 3 4.35 -16.44 11.07
C ARG A 3 4.55 -15.05 10.47
N ARG A 4 5.57 -14.88 9.64
CA ARG A 4 5.89 -13.60 9.00
C ARG A 4 4.87 -13.19 7.94
N GLN A 5 4.36 -14.16 7.16
CA GLN A 5 3.28 -13.88 6.21
C GLN A 5 1.99 -13.48 6.93
N ARG A 6 1.69 -14.08 8.09
CA ARG A 6 0.56 -13.64 8.94
C ARG A 6 0.73 -12.21 9.45
N GLN A 7 1.95 -11.83 9.83
CA GLN A 7 2.26 -10.45 10.21
C GLN A 7 2.07 -9.50 9.03
N MET A 8 2.41 -9.94 7.82
CA MET A 8 2.20 -9.16 6.60
C MET A 8 0.71 -8.94 6.31
N CYS A 9 -0.15 -9.95 6.49
CA CYS A 9 -1.61 -9.76 6.36
C CYS A 9 -2.15 -8.69 7.31
N ILE A 10 -1.67 -8.63 8.56
CA ILE A 10 -2.04 -7.59 9.51
C ILE A 10 -1.53 -6.22 9.03
N ARG A 11 -0.33 -6.17 8.49
CA ARG A 11 0.28 -4.96 7.94
C ARG A 11 -0.52 -4.41 6.77
N ASP A 12 -0.92 -5.26 5.83
CA ASP A 12 -1.71 -4.84 4.67
C ASP A 12 -3.09 -4.32 5.08
N ARG A 13 -3.69 -4.90 6.12
CA ARG A 13 -4.93 -4.36 6.70
C ARG A 13 -4.71 -3.00 7.36
N TRP A 14 -3.57 -2.80 8.03
CA TRP A 14 -3.19 -1.49 8.53
C TRP A 14 -2.98 -0.49 7.39
N SER A 15 -2.32 -0.92 6.31
CA SER A 15 -2.14 -0.11 5.10
C SER A 15 -3.48 0.29 4.47
N ALA A 16 -4.43 -0.65 4.39
CA ALA A 16 -5.77 -0.36 3.91
C ALA A 16 -6.46 0.73 4.76
N ASN A 17 -6.35 0.64 6.09
CA ASN A 17 -6.89 1.64 6.99
C ASN A 17 -6.18 3.00 6.84
N LEU A 18 -4.86 3.00 6.63
CA LEU A 18 -4.09 4.23 6.37
C LEU A 18 -4.61 4.93 5.12
N TYR A 19 -4.74 4.21 4.00
CA TYR A 19 -5.26 4.77 2.76
C TYR A 19 -6.71 5.24 2.90
N LEU A 20 -7.53 4.52 3.65
CA LEU A 20 -8.90 4.93 3.92
C LEU A 20 -8.95 6.24 4.73
N SER A 21 -8.09 6.39 5.73
CA SER A 21 -7.93 7.62 6.50
C SER A 21 -7.50 8.79 5.62
N MET A 22 -6.54 8.57 4.72
CA MET A 22 -6.10 9.57 3.72
C MET A 22 -7.24 9.95 2.77
N SER A 23 -8.05 8.97 2.35
CA SER A 23 -9.22 9.23 1.51
C SER A 23 -10.20 10.19 2.20
N TYR A 24 -10.52 9.94 3.45
CA TYR A 24 -11.43 10.81 4.22
C TYR A 24 -10.84 12.19 4.48
N PHE A 25 -9.55 12.28 4.74
CA PHE A 25 -8.84 13.55 4.86
C PHE A 25 -8.96 14.38 3.58
N PHE A 26 -8.71 13.79 2.43
CA PHE A 26 -8.84 14.47 1.14
C PHE A 26 -10.29 14.88 0.82
N ALA A 27 -11.25 14.01 1.09
CA ALA A 27 -12.67 14.32 0.90
C ALA A 27 -13.10 15.53 1.73
N ALA A 28 -12.67 15.61 2.98
CA ALA A 28 -12.95 16.73 3.87
C ALA A 28 -12.32 18.05 3.40
N LYS A 29 -11.24 17.99 2.62
CA LYS A 29 -10.54 19.15 2.05
C LYS A 29 -11.01 19.54 0.64
N GLY A 30 -11.95 18.78 0.06
CA GLY A 30 -12.47 19.04 -1.28
C GLY A 30 -11.69 18.42 -2.43
N TYR A 31 -10.71 17.55 -2.15
CA TYR A 31 -9.95 16.81 -3.16
C TYR A 31 -10.62 15.48 -3.46
N GLU A 32 -11.67 15.49 -4.25
CA GLU A 32 -12.46 14.28 -4.55
C GLU A 32 -11.69 13.23 -5.36
N GLY A 33 -10.83 13.67 -6.28
CA GLY A 33 -10.01 12.79 -7.10
C GLY A 33 -8.94 12.07 -6.27
N PHE A 34 -8.26 12.78 -5.39
CA PHE A 34 -7.31 12.18 -4.45
C PHE A 34 -8.01 11.23 -3.48
N ALA A 35 -9.18 11.61 -2.99
CA ALA A 35 -9.97 10.75 -2.10
C ALA A 35 -10.35 9.43 -2.80
N SER A 36 -10.79 9.49 -4.05
CA SER A 36 -11.11 8.32 -4.87
C SER A 36 -9.88 7.43 -5.11
N TRP A 37 -8.74 8.03 -5.44
CA TRP A 37 -7.48 7.31 -5.65
C TRP A 37 -7.02 6.57 -4.38
N MET A 38 -7.07 7.25 -3.23
CA MET A 38 -6.72 6.65 -1.94
C MET A 38 -7.67 5.51 -1.56
N LYS A 39 -8.96 5.66 -1.86
CA LYS A 39 -9.94 4.58 -1.63
C LYS A 39 -9.67 3.35 -2.49
N ALA A 40 -9.26 3.54 -3.74
CA ALA A 40 -8.82 2.44 -4.60
C ALA A 40 -7.59 1.73 -4.03
N GLN A 41 -6.59 2.49 -3.52
CA GLN A 41 -5.44 1.92 -2.82
C GLN A 41 -5.86 1.12 -1.59
N ALA A 42 -6.80 1.61 -0.79
CA ALA A 42 -7.32 0.90 0.37
C ALA A 42 -7.93 -0.46 0.00
N HIS A 43 -8.66 -0.52 -1.10
CA HIS A 43 -9.21 -1.78 -1.62
C HIS A 43 -8.12 -2.75 -2.08
N GLU A 44 -7.11 -2.26 -2.80
CA GLU A 44 -5.98 -3.10 -3.23
C GLU A 44 -5.23 -3.70 -2.04
N GLU A 45 -4.97 -2.93 -1.00
CA GLU A 45 -4.32 -3.42 0.21
C GLU A 45 -5.15 -4.49 0.94
N SER A 46 -6.47 -4.35 0.96
CA SER A 46 -7.37 -5.37 1.48
C SER A 46 -7.30 -6.66 0.66
N ASP A 47 -7.25 -6.55 -0.67
CA ASP A 47 -7.11 -7.68 -1.57
C ASP A 47 -5.75 -8.38 -1.38
N HIS A 48 -4.67 -7.62 -1.21
CA HIS A 48 -3.35 -8.17 -0.90
C HIS A 48 -3.37 -8.99 0.40
N ALA A 49 -3.98 -8.48 1.45
CA ALA A 49 -4.12 -9.19 2.72
C ALA A 49 -4.86 -10.54 2.52
N ASP A 50 -5.91 -10.53 1.72
CA ASP A 50 -6.68 -11.75 1.44
C ASP A 50 -5.90 -12.75 0.58
N VAL A 51 -5.16 -12.29 -0.42
CA VAL A 51 -4.28 -13.15 -1.25
C VAL A 51 -3.21 -13.82 -0.40
N LEU A 52 -2.57 -13.08 0.51
CA LEU A 52 -1.58 -13.63 1.44
C LEU A 52 -2.21 -14.65 2.41
N ALA A 53 -3.39 -14.35 2.95
CA ALA A 53 -4.10 -15.26 3.83
C ALA A 53 -4.48 -16.56 3.11
N GLN A 54 -4.98 -16.47 1.89
CA GLN A 54 -5.30 -17.64 1.06
C GLN A 54 -4.06 -18.48 0.76
N TYR A 55 -2.92 -17.85 0.47
CA TYR A 55 -1.67 -18.55 0.24
C TYR A 55 -1.23 -19.33 1.49
N VAL A 56 -1.28 -18.71 2.68
CA VAL A 56 -0.98 -19.39 3.95
C VAL A 56 -1.86 -20.63 4.12
N MET A 57 -3.15 -20.53 3.85
CA MET A 57 -4.10 -21.65 3.96
C MET A 57 -3.82 -22.75 2.94
N LYS A 58 -3.51 -22.40 1.68
CA LYS A 58 -3.10 -23.36 0.63
C LYS A 58 -1.85 -24.14 1.01
N ARG A 59 -0.97 -23.55 1.80
CA ARG A 59 0.26 -24.19 2.29
C ARG A 59 0.07 -24.94 3.59
N GLY A 60 -1.17 -25.15 4.04
CA GLY A 60 -1.50 -25.88 5.25
C GLY A 60 -1.38 -25.08 6.55
N GLY A 61 -1.18 -23.77 6.47
CA GLY A 61 -1.17 -22.90 7.63
C GLY A 61 -2.58 -22.42 7.99
N GLN A 62 -2.67 -21.69 9.08
CA GLN A 62 -3.91 -21.04 9.51
C GLN A 62 -3.76 -19.52 9.40
N ALA A 63 -4.60 -18.89 8.58
CA ALA A 63 -4.74 -17.44 8.58
C ALA A 63 -5.49 -16.98 9.83
N LYS A 64 -5.03 -15.90 10.44
CA LYS A 64 -5.65 -15.33 11.64
C LYS A 64 -5.88 -13.85 11.45
N VAL A 65 -7.03 -13.39 11.87
CA VAL A 65 -7.32 -11.95 11.93
C VAL A 65 -6.90 -11.45 13.31
N GLY A 66 -5.98 -10.52 13.33
CA GLY A 66 -5.47 -9.89 14.56
C GLY A 66 -5.94 -8.45 14.69
N ALA A 67 -5.65 -7.85 15.83
CA ALA A 67 -5.89 -6.43 16.03
C ALA A 67 -5.03 -5.60 15.07
N VAL A 68 -5.59 -4.50 14.59
CA VAL A 68 -4.91 -3.54 13.72
C VAL A 68 -4.77 -2.24 14.49
N ASP A 69 -3.53 -1.72 14.54
CA ASP A 69 -3.24 -0.47 15.24
C ASP A 69 -3.94 0.73 14.57
N ALA A 70 -4.16 1.77 15.34
CA ALA A 70 -4.71 3.02 14.83
C ALA A 70 -3.80 3.63 13.77
N VAL A 71 -4.38 4.34 12.82
CA VAL A 71 -3.68 5.03 11.75
C VAL A 71 -3.73 6.55 11.97
N PRO A 72 -2.77 7.32 11.41
CA PRO A 72 -2.86 8.77 11.39
C PRO A 72 -4.14 9.27 10.73
N GLN A 73 -4.65 10.42 11.16
CA GLN A 73 -5.88 11.03 10.66
C GLN A 73 -5.68 12.44 10.10
N GLU A 74 -4.53 13.04 10.36
CA GLU A 74 -4.23 14.42 9.98
C GLU A 74 -2.87 14.53 9.29
N TRP A 75 -2.81 15.39 8.29
CA TRP A 75 -1.60 15.75 7.54
C TRP A 75 -1.59 17.26 7.29
N ALA A 76 -0.39 17.82 7.12
CA ALA A 76 -0.23 19.26 6.94
C ALA A 76 -0.69 19.75 5.55
N SER A 77 -0.55 18.92 4.52
CA SER A 77 -0.85 19.28 3.12
C SER A 77 -1.02 18.03 2.25
N PRO A 78 -1.56 18.17 1.02
CA PRO A 78 -1.55 17.07 0.04
C PRO A 78 -0.14 16.52 -0.24
N LEU A 79 0.87 17.37 -0.32
CA LEU A 79 2.26 16.96 -0.49
C LEU A 79 2.71 16.05 0.67
N ASP A 80 2.39 16.44 1.88
CA ASP A 80 2.72 15.66 3.10
C ASP A 80 2.06 14.27 3.07
N VAL A 81 0.81 14.18 2.62
CA VAL A 81 0.13 12.88 2.45
C VAL A 81 0.89 11.99 1.47
N PHE A 82 1.23 12.50 0.27
CA PHE A 82 1.92 11.70 -0.75
C PHE A 82 3.36 11.37 -0.37
N GLU A 83 4.05 12.23 0.37
CA GLU A 83 5.36 11.89 0.96
C GLU A 83 5.24 10.75 1.97
N HIS A 84 4.19 10.76 2.77
CA HIS A 84 3.89 9.66 3.69
C HIS A 84 3.61 8.36 2.93
N VAL A 85 2.79 8.43 1.87
CA VAL A 85 2.52 7.27 1.00
C VAL A 85 3.83 6.69 0.45
N TYR A 86 4.70 7.53 -0.09
CA TYR A 86 5.98 7.07 -0.65
C TYR A 86 6.84 6.35 0.39
N LYS A 87 7.02 6.94 1.56
CA LYS A 87 7.74 6.29 2.67
C LYS A 87 7.11 4.97 3.08
N HIS A 88 5.78 4.93 3.11
CA HIS A 88 5.04 3.72 3.44
C HIS A 88 5.28 2.61 2.41
N GLU A 89 5.19 2.93 1.12
CA GLU A 89 5.44 1.95 0.05
C GLU A 89 6.89 1.43 0.06
N CYS A 90 7.87 2.30 0.28
CA CYS A 90 9.27 1.88 0.44
C CYS A 90 9.42 0.92 1.63
N HIS A 91 8.74 1.18 2.73
CA HIS A 91 8.77 0.29 3.90
C HIS A 91 8.10 -1.06 3.60
N VAL A 92 6.98 -1.07 2.88
CA VAL A 92 6.32 -2.30 2.44
C VAL A 92 7.25 -3.11 1.54
N SER A 93 7.94 -2.47 0.61
CA SER A 93 8.94 -3.11 -0.25
C SER A 93 10.03 -3.80 0.56
N GLU A 94 10.58 -3.13 1.57
CA GLU A 94 11.59 -3.73 2.47
C GLU A 94 11.05 -4.96 3.21
N LEU A 95 9.79 -4.93 3.65
CA LEU A 95 9.19 -6.07 4.33
C LEU A 95 8.99 -7.26 3.38
N ILE A 96 8.59 -7.00 2.14
CA ILE A 96 8.44 -8.04 1.11
C ILE A 96 9.81 -8.64 0.78
N ASP A 97 10.83 -7.83 0.61
CA ASP A 97 12.21 -8.30 0.36
C ASP A 97 12.69 -9.23 1.48
N LYS A 98 12.42 -8.88 2.74
CA LYS A 98 12.74 -9.74 3.89
C LYS A 98 12.00 -11.08 3.85
N LEU A 99 10.76 -11.10 3.36
CA LEU A 99 10.01 -12.35 3.16
C LEU A 99 10.63 -13.21 2.06
N VAL A 100 11.07 -12.60 0.96
CA VAL A 100 11.78 -13.30 -0.12
C VAL A 100 13.09 -13.91 0.40
N ASP A 101 13.86 -13.16 1.19
CA ASP A 101 15.09 -13.65 1.80
C ASP A 101 14.85 -14.86 2.69
N VAL A 102 13.79 -14.84 3.50
CA VAL A 102 13.41 -15.98 4.34
C VAL A 102 13.02 -17.20 3.51
N ALA A 103 12.19 -16.99 2.47
CA ALA A 103 11.80 -18.08 1.56
C ALA A 103 13.03 -18.66 0.83
N SER A 104 13.98 -17.82 0.45
CA SER A 104 15.25 -18.24 -0.15
C SER A 104 16.10 -19.08 0.82
N ALA A 105 16.25 -18.61 2.06
CA ALA A 105 17.00 -19.32 3.10
C ALA A 105 16.41 -20.70 3.42
N GLU A 106 15.08 -20.82 3.39
CA GLU A 106 14.35 -22.07 3.59
C GLU A 106 14.25 -22.92 2.32
N LYS A 107 14.79 -22.45 1.19
CA LYS A 107 14.71 -23.10 -0.14
C LYS A 107 13.26 -23.36 -0.59
N ASP A 108 12.33 -22.54 -0.15
CA ASP A 108 10.91 -22.61 -0.52
C ASP A 108 10.67 -21.84 -1.83
N LYS A 109 10.88 -22.54 -2.95
CA LYS A 109 10.75 -21.97 -4.29
C LYS A 109 9.34 -21.49 -4.61
N ALA A 110 8.31 -22.21 -4.09
CA ALA A 110 6.92 -21.80 -4.32
C ALA A 110 6.60 -20.47 -3.65
N SER A 111 7.07 -20.26 -2.42
CA SER A 111 6.92 -18.98 -1.73
C SER A 111 7.73 -17.87 -2.37
N GLN A 112 8.93 -18.17 -2.87
CA GLN A 112 9.71 -17.20 -3.64
C GLN A 112 8.96 -16.73 -4.88
N ASP A 113 8.45 -17.66 -5.69
CA ASP A 113 7.69 -17.33 -6.90
C ASP A 113 6.44 -16.50 -6.58
N PHE A 114 5.69 -16.88 -5.56
CA PHE A 114 4.52 -16.14 -5.09
C PHE A 114 4.88 -14.71 -4.67
N LEU A 115 5.95 -14.53 -3.91
CA LEU A 115 6.38 -13.22 -3.40
C LEU A 115 6.98 -12.33 -4.49
N TRP A 116 7.59 -12.90 -5.53
CA TRP A 116 8.08 -12.13 -6.68
C TRP A 116 6.99 -11.32 -7.38
N GLY A 117 5.75 -11.78 -7.36
CA GLY A 117 4.61 -11.00 -7.83
C GLY A 117 4.45 -9.68 -7.07
N PHE A 118 4.56 -9.73 -5.73
CA PHE A 118 4.51 -8.53 -4.88
C PHE A 118 5.74 -7.63 -5.08
N VAL A 119 6.93 -8.19 -5.30
CA VAL A 119 8.14 -7.41 -5.59
C VAL A 119 7.95 -6.59 -6.86
N ARG A 120 7.45 -7.19 -7.93
CA ARG A 120 7.18 -6.48 -9.20
C ARG A 120 6.14 -5.38 -9.02
N GLU A 121 5.08 -5.66 -8.29
CA GLU A 121 4.02 -4.69 -8.01
C GLU A 121 4.54 -3.49 -7.21
N GLN A 122 5.41 -3.72 -6.22
CA GLN A 122 6.00 -2.64 -5.44
C GLN A 122 6.88 -1.69 -6.26
N VAL A 123 7.55 -2.17 -7.28
CA VAL A 123 8.29 -1.31 -8.22
C VAL A 123 7.34 -0.32 -8.89
N GLU A 124 6.17 -0.79 -9.33
CA GLU A 124 5.15 0.05 -9.96
C GLU A 124 4.50 1.01 -8.94
N GLU A 125 4.21 0.54 -7.74
CA GLU A 125 3.64 1.38 -6.67
C GLU A 125 4.56 2.55 -6.31
N GLU A 126 5.83 2.29 -6.07
CA GLU A 126 6.82 3.33 -5.78
C GLU A 126 6.97 4.31 -6.94
N ALA A 127 7.05 3.81 -8.17
CA ALA A 127 7.19 4.65 -9.36
C ALA A 127 5.97 5.55 -9.57
N THR A 128 4.77 5.03 -9.35
CA THR A 128 3.52 5.79 -9.46
C THR A 128 3.48 6.95 -8.46
N VAL A 129 3.78 6.68 -7.21
CA VAL A 129 3.76 7.70 -6.15
C VAL A 129 4.89 8.73 -6.36
N GLN A 130 6.07 8.27 -6.76
CA GLN A 130 7.19 9.18 -7.09
C GLN A 130 6.79 10.13 -8.23
N GLY A 131 6.14 9.63 -9.27
CA GLY A 131 5.64 10.46 -10.37
C GLY A 131 4.62 11.52 -9.92
N ILE A 132 3.76 11.19 -8.98
CA ILE A 132 2.81 12.14 -8.38
C ILE A 132 3.57 13.21 -7.59
N LEU A 133 4.52 12.80 -6.73
CA LEU A 133 5.35 13.73 -5.95
C LEU A 133 6.13 14.70 -6.82
N ASP A 134 6.74 14.20 -7.89
CA ASP A 134 7.51 15.03 -8.82
C ASP A 134 6.62 16.12 -9.47
N LYS A 135 5.41 15.76 -9.87
CA LYS A 135 4.45 16.71 -10.43
C LYS A 135 4.00 17.76 -9.42
N ILE A 136 3.73 17.36 -8.18
CA ILE A 136 3.35 18.30 -7.10
C ILE A 136 4.50 19.28 -6.85
N LYS A 137 5.72 18.79 -6.72
CA LYS A 137 6.91 19.64 -6.47
C LYS A 137 7.21 20.58 -7.62
N LEU A 138 6.94 20.15 -8.85
CA LEU A 138 7.19 20.95 -10.04
C LEU A 138 6.15 22.06 -10.25
N GLY A 139 4.89 21.78 -10.02
CA GLY A 139 3.78 22.65 -10.40
C GLY A 139 2.97 23.28 -9.25
N GLY A 140 3.27 22.94 -8.00
CA GLY A 140 2.59 23.49 -6.82
C GLY A 140 1.06 23.35 -6.87
N ASP A 141 0.33 24.39 -6.49
CA ASP A 141 -1.15 24.38 -6.39
C ASP A 141 -1.84 24.10 -7.73
N VAL A 142 -1.28 24.55 -8.84
CA VAL A 142 -1.81 24.26 -10.19
C VAL A 142 -1.71 22.77 -10.50
N ALA A 143 -0.59 22.16 -10.15
CA ALA A 143 -0.41 20.72 -10.33
C ALA A 143 -1.38 19.92 -9.46
N LEU A 144 -1.65 20.33 -8.23
CA LEU A 144 -2.61 19.68 -7.35
C LEU A 144 -4.01 19.63 -7.97
N TYR A 145 -4.47 20.72 -8.54
CA TYR A 145 -5.76 20.77 -9.20
C TYR A 145 -5.86 19.80 -10.39
N HIS A 146 -4.86 19.82 -11.28
CA HIS A 146 -4.82 18.92 -12.42
C HIS A 146 -4.68 17.45 -12.02
N LEU A 147 -3.84 17.15 -11.02
CA LEU A 147 -3.65 15.80 -10.51
C LEU A 147 -4.92 15.28 -9.86
N ASP A 148 -5.65 16.11 -9.12
CA ASP A 148 -6.91 15.70 -8.49
C ASP A 148 -7.90 15.20 -9.56
N ILE A 149 -8.06 15.92 -10.65
CA ILE A 149 -8.90 15.51 -11.77
C ILE A 149 -8.37 14.23 -12.42
N GLN A 150 -7.07 14.16 -12.69
CA GLN A 150 -6.43 13.03 -13.35
C GLN A 150 -6.53 11.74 -12.51
N LEU A 151 -6.25 11.83 -11.22
CA LEU A 151 -6.28 10.67 -10.32
C LEU A 151 -7.72 10.20 -10.02
N GLY A 152 -8.68 11.09 -10.08
CA GLY A 152 -10.10 10.75 -9.95
C GLY A 152 -10.65 9.90 -11.09
N ALA A 153 -9.96 9.86 -12.22
CA ALA A 153 -10.33 9.00 -13.36
C ALA A 153 -9.92 7.54 -13.19
N ARG A 154 -9.17 7.19 -12.13
CA ARG A 154 -8.78 5.80 -11.82
C ARG A 154 -10.02 4.98 -11.48
N LYS A 155 -10.11 3.85 -12.14
CA LYS A 155 -11.18 2.87 -11.92
C LYS A 155 -10.71 1.69 -11.09
#